data_6326cdfb414456d014505df15ded2627
#
_entry.id   6326cdfb414456d014505df15ded2627
#
_cell.length_a   1.000
_cell.length_b   1.000
_cell.length_c   1.000
_cell.angle_alpha   90.00
_cell.angle_beta   90.00
_cell.angle_gamma   90.00
#
_symmetry.space_group_name_H-M   'P 1'
#
loop_
_entity.id
_entity.type
_entity.pdbx_description
1 polymer ?
#
loop_
_entity_poly.entity_id
_entity_poly.type
_entity_poly.pdbx_seq_one_letter_code
_entity_poly.pdbx_strand_id
1 'polypeptide(L)'
;MAGAVLAAATPAFAADATASPPTTSAVADCDPGAPCDHPLPVKVVIVSLFEIGKDEGDVAGEFQLWKARRGLTQRIPFPQSFHDLYYNPETQVLGMVTGIGTARSTAATMALGLDPRFDLSQAYWLVAGIAGIDPEDASIGSVAWARYVVDGDLAHEIDAREIPADWKTGYFARHTKGPNDKTTKPDPSGGEMFQVNPSLEKWAYELTKNIELPDSPAIAAERAKFVDYPHAQEAPFVLEGDTLSAMTFWHGEKLTDWANDWVRYWSGGQGEFVTSAMEDTGVMQAMTYLDAVGRADRDRVLVVRAGSNFTMPPPGVDAATYLLRENEGYAGLEAAVENLYTVGSKVVDELLGNWDRYKDATP
;
A
#
# COMPACT_ATOMS: atom_id res chain seq x y z
N MET A 1 -42.26 7.02 22.86
CA MET A 1 -41.11 7.31 21.98
C MET A 1 -40.19 6.10 22.06
N ALA A 2 -40.27 5.22 21.07
CA ALA A 2 -39.47 4.01 21.03
C ALA A 2 -38.19 4.30 20.23
N GLY A 3 -37.06 4.24 20.88
CA GLY A 3 -35.75 4.38 20.25
C GLY A 3 -35.39 3.10 19.50
N ALA A 4 -35.23 3.20 18.21
CA ALA A 4 -34.66 2.12 17.37
C ALA A 4 -33.16 2.10 17.57
N VAL A 5 -32.66 1.03 18.18
CA VAL A 5 -31.22 0.69 18.20
C VAL A 5 -30.87 0.11 16.82
N LEU A 6 -30.16 0.87 16.01
CA LEU A 6 -29.51 0.31 14.81
C LEU A 6 -28.33 -0.54 15.28
N ALA A 7 -28.46 -1.84 15.14
CA ALA A 7 -27.36 -2.77 15.30
C ALA A 7 -26.45 -2.62 14.06
N ALA A 8 -25.21 -2.21 14.26
CA ALA A 8 -24.17 -2.26 13.26
C ALA A 8 -23.94 -3.72 12.86
N ALA A 9 -24.30 -4.07 11.65
CA ALA A 9 -24.00 -5.38 11.07
C ALA A 9 -22.51 -5.41 10.67
N THR A 10 -21.72 -6.16 11.42
CA THR A 10 -20.41 -6.62 10.94
C THR A 10 -20.62 -7.43 9.67
N PRO A 11 -19.95 -7.15 8.56
CA PRO A 11 -20.03 -8.01 7.38
C PRO A 11 -19.41 -9.37 7.70
N ALA A 12 -20.26 -10.38 7.81
CA ALA A 12 -19.83 -11.75 7.79
C ALA A 12 -19.42 -12.08 6.34
N PHE A 13 -18.14 -12.34 6.13
CA PHE A 13 -17.66 -12.88 4.87
C PHE A 13 -18.21 -14.30 4.70
N ALA A 14 -19.34 -14.42 4.01
CA ALA A 14 -19.84 -15.69 3.53
C ALA A 14 -19.12 -16.04 2.22
N ALA A 15 -18.32 -17.07 2.25
CA ALA A 15 -17.82 -17.69 1.04
C ALA A 15 -19.01 -18.24 0.25
N ASP A 16 -19.29 -17.67 -0.90
CA ASP A 16 -20.36 -18.14 -1.79
C ASP A 16 -19.88 -19.38 -2.57
N ALA A 17 -20.36 -20.54 -2.17
CA ALA A 17 -19.93 -21.85 -2.65
C ALA A 17 -20.75 -22.39 -3.84
N THR A 18 -21.26 -21.54 -4.72
CA THR A 18 -22.06 -22.00 -5.88
C THR A 18 -21.77 -21.25 -7.18
N ALA A 19 -20.53 -21.27 -7.65
CA ALA A 19 -20.25 -21.03 -9.06
C ALA A 19 -19.41 -22.22 -9.58
N SER A 20 -19.93 -22.96 -10.56
CA SER A 20 -19.14 -23.97 -11.24
C SER A 20 -17.90 -23.33 -11.87
N PRO A 21 -16.72 -23.94 -11.72
CA PRO A 21 -15.49 -23.33 -12.23
C PRO A 21 -15.54 -23.28 -13.76
N PRO A 22 -15.09 -22.18 -14.39
CA PRO A 22 -14.82 -22.19 -15.82
C PRO A 22 -13.67 -23.18 -16.07
N THR A 23 -13.77 -23.85 -17.22
CA THR A 23 -12.87 -24.89 -17.71
C THR A 23 -11.40 -24.58 -17.45
N THR A 24 -10.76 -25.43 -16.69
CA THR A 24 -9.35 -25.47 -16.38
C THR A 24 -8.50 -25.47 -17.64
N SER A 25 -7.90 -24.34 -18.00
CA SER A 25 -6.70 -24.32 -18.84
C SER A 25 -5.49 -24.13 -17.95
N ALA A 26 -4.66 -25.17 -17.86
CA ALA A 26 -3.26 -25.16 -17.43
C ALA A 26 -2.84 -24.13 -16.35
N VAL A 27 -3.50 -24.09 -15.21
CA VAL A 27 -2.79 -23.88 -13.96
C VAL A 27 -1.92 -25.12 -13.84
N ALA A 28 -0.61 -24.95 -13.83
CA ALA A 28 0.34 -26.06 -13.82
C ALA A 28 -0.22 -27.23 -13.01
N ASP A 29 -0.13 -28.44 -13.54
CA ASP A 29 -0.48 -29.69 -12.83
C ASP A 29 0.45 -29.94 -11.62
N CYS A 30 0.74 -28.84 -10.88
CA CYS A 30 1.67 -28.81 -9.75
C CYS A 30 0.87 -28.69 -8.46
N ASP A 31 1.09 -29.61 -7.56
CA ASP A 31 0.56 -29.52 -6.20
C ASP A 31 1.25 -28.40 -5.42
N PRO A 32 0.52 -27.57 -4.66
CA PRO A 32 1.11 -26.64 -3.73
C PRO A 32 2.06 -27.37 -2.77
N GLY A 33 3.34 -26.98 -2.77
CA GLY A 33 4.37 -27.59 -1.90
C GLY A 33 5.18 -28.72 -2.52
N ALA A 34 4.89 -29.13 -3.78
CA ALA A 34 5.76 -30.03 -4.55
C ALA A 34 6.56 -29.26 -5.61
N PRO A 35 7.77 -29.71 -5.99
CA PRO A 35 8.48 -29.12 -7.13
C PRO A 35 7.61 -29.10 -8.38
N CYS A 36 7.62 -28.01 -9.11
CA CYS A 36 6.89 -27.83 -10.35
C CYS A 36 7.86 -27.79 -11.53
N ASP A 37 7.71 -28.71 -12.48
CA ASP A 37 8.59 -28.78 -13.65
C ASP A 37 8.37 -27.61 -14.62
N HIS A 38 7.17 -27.02 -14.61
CA HIS A 38 6.79 -25.93 -15.51
C HIS A 38 6.00 -24.86 -14.76
N PRO A 39 6.65 -24.02 -13.93
CA PRO A 39 5.98 -22.94 -13.20
C PRO A 39 5.45 -21.88 -14.17
N LEU A 40 4.33 -21.26 -13.80
CA LEU A 40 3.78 -20.13 -14.55
C LEU A 40 4.78 -18.94 -14.51
N PRO A 41 5.20 -18.44 -15.68
CA PRO A 41 6.08 -17.28 -15.73
C PRO A 41 5.30 -16.03 -15.30
N VAL A 42 5.89 -15.22 -14.45
CA VAL A 42 5.30 -13.95 -13.99
C VAL A 42 6.28 -12.81 -14.26
N LYS A 43 5.81 -11.79 -14.98
CA LYS A 43 6.59 -10.57 -15.24
C LYS A 43 6.33 -9.49 -14.19
N VAL A 44 5.06 -9.32 -13.83
CA VAL A 44 4.65 -8.31 -12.85
C VAL A 44 3.64 -8.92 -11.89
N VAL A 45 3.88 -8.74 -10.60
CA VAL A 45 2.90 -8.99 -9.53
C VAL A 45 2.31 -7.66 -9.11
N ILE A 46 1.00 -7.51 -9.26
CA ILE A 46 0.23 -6.41 -8.67
C ILE A 46 -0.19 -6.84 -7.26
N VAL A 47 0.30 -6.14 -6.27
CA VAL A 47 -0.02 -6.36 -4.87
C VAL A 47 -1.00 -5.29 -4.41
N SER A 48 -2.27 -5.63 -4.39
CA SER A 48 -3.33 -4.84 -3.76
C SER A 48 -3.57 -5.35 -2.34
N LEU A 49 -4.08 -4.48 -1.47
CA LEU A 49 -4.11 -4.79 -0.03
C LEU A 49 -5.52 -5.12 0.46
N PHE A 50 -6.54 -4.56 -0.20
CA PHE A 50 -7.94 -4.89 0.07
C PHE A 50 -8.81 -4.75 -1.19
N GLU A 51 -10.00 -5.36 -1.14
CA GLU A 51 -11.07 -5.13 -2.10
C GLU A 51 -12.39 -4.92 -1.34
N ILE A 52 -13.31 -4.17 -1.94
CA ILE A 52 -14.64 -3.90 -1.37
C ILE A 52 -15.64 -4.86 -2.02
N GLY A 53 -16.25 -5.73 -1.21
CA GLY A 53 -17.28 -6.65 -1.71
C GLY A 53 -16.74 -7.68 -2.68
N LYS A 54 -17.01 -7.51 -3.97
CA LYS A 54 -16.63 -8.46 -5.04
C LYS A 54 -15.47 -7.89 -5.84
N ASP A 55 -14.76 -8.78 -6.54
CA ASP A 55 -13.67 -8.39 -7.44
C ASP A 55 -14.16 -7.69 -8.72
N GLU A 56 -15.46 -7.51 -8.90
CA GLU A 56 -16.07 -6.84 -10.06
C GLU A 56 -17.54 -6.48 -9.83
N GLY A 57 -17.97 -5.39 -10.44
CA GLY A 57 -19.40 -5.03 -10.60
C GLY A 57 -20.03 -4.29 -9.42
N ASP A 58 -19.24 -3.88 -8.43
CA ASP A 58 -19.66 -3.03 -7.31
C ASP A 58 -18.68 -1.87 -7.10
N VAL A 59 -18.62 -1.30 -5.90
CA VAL A 59 -17.68 -0.22 -5.59
C VAL A 59 -16.25 -0.78 -5.58
N ALA A 60 -15.37 -0.20 -6.37
CA ALA A 60 -14.00 -0.67 -6.46
C ALA A 60 -13.21 -0.34 -5.18
N GLY A 61 -12.55 -1.36 -4.64
CA GLY A 61 -11.39 -1.21 -3.78
C GLY A 61 -10.12 -1.10 -4.61
N GLU A 62 -9.01 -1.56 -4.09
CA GLU A 62 -7.71 -1.43 -4.77
C GLU A 62 -7.51 -2.42 -5.93
N PHE A 63 -8.21 -3.54 -5.96
CA PHE A 63 -7.94 -4.64 -6.89
C PHE A 63 -8.82 -4.62 -8.16
N GLN A 64 -10.07 -4.23 -8.04
CA GLN A 64 -11.08 -4.37 -9.11
C GLN A 64 -10.63 -3.73 -10.43
N LEU A 65 -10.01 -2.55 -10.41
CA LEU A 65 -9.54 -1.89 -11.63
C LEU A 65 -8.37 -2.63 -12.28
N TRP A 66 -7.46 -3.16 -11.50
CA TRP A 66 -6.36 -3.99 -12.00
C TRP A 66 -6.89 -5.26 -12.66
N LYS A 67 -7.78 -5.98 -12.00
CA LYS A 67 -8.42 -7.19 -12.55
C LYS A 67 -9.09 -6.91 -13.89
N ALA A 68 -9.95 -5.90 -13.92
CA ALA A 68 -10.76 -5.59 -15.10
C ALA A 68 -9.91 -5.09 -16.27
N ARG A 69 -9.04 -4.09 -16.03
CA ARG A 69 -8.34 -3.37 -17.10
C ARG A 69 -7.05 -4.05 -17.55
N ARG A 70 -6.48 -4.96 -16.73
CA ARG A 70 -5.31 -5.78 -17.08
C ARG A 70 -5.72 -7.17 -17.60
N GLY A 71 -7.02 -7.45 -17.71
CA GLY A 71 -7.50 -8.72 -18.19
C GLY A 71 -7.05 -9.91 -17.33
N LEU A 72 -7.06 -9.74 -16.01
CA LEU A 72 -6.70 -10.81 -15.08
C LEU A 72 -7.88 -11.76 -14.96
N THR A 73 -8.07 -12.62 -15.97
CA THR A 73 -9.27 -13.46 -16.13
C THR A 73 -9.10 -14.86 -15.56
N GLN A 74 -7.87 -15.35 -15.44
CA GLN A 74 -7.62 -16.68 -14.93
C GLN A 74 -7.54 -16.67 -13.41
N ARG A 75 -8.61 -17.11 -12.74
CA ARG A 75 -8.62 -17.29 -11.29
C ARG A 75 -7.82 -18.53 -10.90
N ILE A 76 -6.93 -18.37 -9.94
CA ILE A 76 -6.10 -19.44 -9.38
C ILE A 76 -6.45 -19.58 -7.89
N PRO A 77 -7.03 -20.71 -7.47
CA PRO A 77 -7.34 -20.96 -6.06
C PRO A 77 -6.07 -20.85 -5.19
N PHE A 78 -6.17 -20.06 -4.12
CA PHE A 78 -5.05 -19.76 -3.25
C PHE A 78 -5.44 -19.78 -1.76
N PRO A 79 -5.88 -20.96 -1.25
CA PRO A 79 -6.44 -21.07 0.10
C PRO A 79 -5.45 -20.82 1.22
N GLN A 80 -4.14 -20.77 0.94
CA GLN A 80 -3.09 -20.44 1.90
C GLN A 80 -2.91 -18.92 2.12
N SER A 81 -3.73 -18.08 1.49
CA SER A 81 -3.69 -16.63 1.61
C SER A 81 -5.10 -16.05 1.85
N PHE A 82 -5.17 -14.73 1.93
CA PHE A 82 -6.40 -13.99 2.18
C PHE A 82 -7.40 -14.09 1.01
N HIS A 83 -6.89 -14.18 -0.23
CA HIS A 83 -7.68 -14.08 -1.45
C HIS A 83 -7.09 -14.98 -2.52
N ASP A 84 -7.92 -15.42 -3.48
CA ASP A 84 -7.43 -16.13 -4.67
C ASP A 84 -6.62 -15.21 -5.57
N LEU A 85 -5.75 -15.78 -6.37
CA LEU A 85 -4.95 -15.05 -7.35
C LEU A 85 -5.67 -14.94 -8.68
N TYR A 86 -5.34 -13.90 -9.44
CA TYR A 86 -5.83 -13.71 -10.79
C TYR A 86 -4.66 -13.46 -11.75
N TYR A 87 -4.65 -14.12 -12.90
CA TYR A 87 -3.54 -14.11 -13.83
C TYR A 87 -4.00 -13.82 -15.26
N ASN A 88 -3.16 -13.10 -15.99
CA ASN A 88 -3.29 -12.92 -17.43
C ASN A 88 -2.15 -13.69 -18.13
N PRO A 89 -2.44 -14.81 -18.84
CA PRO A 89 -1.40 -15.64 -19.48
C PRO A 89 -0.70 -14.97 -20.67
N GLU A 90 -1.35 -13.98 -21.30
CA GLU A 90 -0.79 -13.28 -22.46
C GLU A 90 0.29 -12.25 -22.00
N THR A 91 -0.02 -11.49 -20.96
CA THR A 91 0.86 -10.45 -20.43
C THR A 91 1.77 -10.95 -19.31
N GLN A 92 1.46 -12.10 -18.70
CA GLN A 92 2.13 -12.69 -17.56
C GLN A 92 2.09 -11.78 -16.32
N VAL A 93 0.97 -11.06 -16.15
CA VAL A 93 0.66 -10.26 -14.98
C VAL A 93 -0.15 -11.08 -13.99
N LEU A 94 0.28 -11.10 -12.74
CA LEU A 94 -0.38 -11.76 -11.63
C LEU A 94 -0.92 -10.71 -10.66
N GLY A 95 -2.17 -10.81 -10.26
CA GLY A 95 -2.79 -9.96 -9.25
C GLY A 95 -3.07 -10.72 -7.97
N MET A 96 -2.78 -10.11 -6.84
CA MET A 96 -3.09 -10.63 -5.50
C MET A 96 -3.73 -9.56 -4.63
N VAL A 97 -4.51 -10.01 -3.64
CA VAL A 97 -5.00 -9.18 -2.53
C VAL A 97 -4.49 -9.78 -1.22
N THR A 98 -3.73 -9.01 -0.47
CA THR A 98 -3.04 -9.52 0.73
C THR A 98 -3.93 -9.58 1.97
N GLY A 99 -4.96 -8.75 2.04
CA GLY A 99 -5.68 -8.41 3.26
C GLY A 99 -4.96 -7.32 4.05
N ILE A 100 -5.74 -6.54 4.81
CA ILE A 100 -5.31 -5.35 5.53
C ILE A 100 -4.33 -5.69 6.66
N GLY A 101 -3.26 -4.93 6.77
CA GLY A 101 -2.29 -4.94 7.85
C GLY A 101 -1.04 -5.77 7.59
N THR A 102 0.06 -5.42 8.26
CA THR A 102 1.40 -6.00 8.08
C THR A 102 1.44 -7.52 8.24
N ALA A 103 0.69 -8.07 9.21
CA ALA A 103 0.67 -9.52 9.43
C ALA A 103 0.08 -10.29 8.24
N ARG A 104 -1.01 -9.78 7.65
CA ARG A 104 -1.64 -10.42 6.48
C ARG A 104 -0.81 -10.25 5.23
N SER A 105 -0.29 -9.04 4.99
CA SER A 105 0.52 -8.78 3.82
C SER A 105 1.82 -9.58 3.83
N THR A 106 2.47 -9.74 4.99
CA THR A 106 3.63 -10.63 5.12
C THR A 106 3.27 -12.08 4.81
N ALA A 107 2.21 -12.60 5.42
CA ALA A 107 1.81 -13.99 5.24
C ALA A 107 1.43 -14.30 3.78
N ALA A 108 0.63 -13.43 3.15
CA ALA A 108 0.19 -13.58 1.77
C ALA A 108 1.35 -13.50 0.78
N THR A 109 2.26 -12.52 0.96
CA THR A 109 3.44 -12.37 0.10
C THR A 109 4.39 -13.55 0.23
N MET A 110 4.63 -14.04 1.47
CA MET A 110 5.43 -15.24 1.70
C MET A 110 4.79 -16.48 1.07
N ALA A 111 3.47 -16.64 1.22
CA ALA A 111 2.74 -17.77 0.65
C ALA A 111 2.88 -17.80 -0.89
N LEU A 112 2.73 -16.63 -1.56
CA LEU A 112 2.93 -16.54 -2.99
C LEU A 112 4.40 -16.77 -3.38
N GLY A 113 5.33 -16.12 -2.72
CA GLY A 113 6.75 -16.20 -3.06
C GLY A 113 7.34 -17.60 -2.91
N LEU A 114 6.83 -18.41 -1.98
CA LEU A 114 7.26 -19.79 -1.78
C LEU A 114 6.49 -20.82 -2.62
N ASP A 115 5.41 -20.41 -3.28
CA ASP A 115 4.59 -21.32 -4.08
C ASP A 115 5.34 -21.76 -5.35
N PRO A 116 5.63 -23.07 -5.52
CA PRO A 116 6.41 -23.58 -6.65
C PRO A 116 5.68 -23.48 -7.99
N ARG A 117 4.38 -23.20 -7.98
CA ARG A 117 3.60 -23.01 -9.21
C ARG A 117 3.98 -21.77 -10.01
N PHE A 118 4.73 -20.84 -9.41
CA PHE A 118 5.08 -19.56 -10.03
C PHE A 118 6.59 -19.37 -10.14
N ASP A 119 7.05 -18.89 -11.29
CA ASP A 119 8.39 -18.33 -11.45
C ASP A 119 8.33 -16.82 -11.23
N LEU A 120 8.83 -16.41 -10.07
CA LEU A 120 8.84 -15.03 -9.60
C LEU A 120 10.25 -14.43 -9.57
N SER A 121 11.25 -15.19 -10.02
CA SER A 121 12.67 -14.85 -9.87
C SER A 121 13.07 -13.53 -10.54
N GLN A 122 12.39 -13.17 -11.64
CA GLN A 122 12.60 -11.90 -12.36
C GLN A 122 11.40 -10.96 -12.29
N ALA A 123 10.35 -11.33 -11.56
CA ALA A 123 9.13 -10.55 -11.50
C ALA A 123 9.35 -9.19 -10.82
N TYR A 124 8.75 -8.15 -11.39
CA TYR A 124 8.57 -6.88 -10.70
C TYR A 124 7.34 -6.96 -9.78
N TRP A 125 7.45 -6.37 -8.60
CA TRP A 125 6.38 -6.34 -7.63
C TRP A 125 5.92 -4.89 -7.44
N LEU A 126 4.68 -4.59 -7.83
CA LEU A 126 4.07 -3.28 -7.64
C LEU A 126 3.10 -3.34 -6.46
N VAL A 127 3.52 -2.84 -5.31
CA VAL A 127 2.65 -2.63 -4.15
C VAL A 127 1.85 -1.37 -4.43
N ALA A 128 0.56 -1.54 -4.67
CA ALA A 128 -0.33 -0.49 -5.16
C ALA A 128 -1.57 -0.39 -4.29
N GLY A 129 -1.64 0.65 -3.48
CA GLY A 129 -2.73 0.86 -2.53
C GLY A 129 -3.08 2.33 -2.29
N ILE A 130 -4.21 2.55 -1.63
CA ILE A 130 -4.58 3.87 -1.13
C ILE A 130 -3.90 4.15 0.22
N ALA A 131 -3.91 5.39 0.65
CA ALA A 131 -3.31 5.82 1.92
C ALA A 131 -3.96 7.09 2.46
N GLY A 132 -3.77 7.36 3.75
CA GLY A 132 -3.84 8.72 4.27
C GLY A 132 -2.69 9.55 3.72
N ILE A 133 -2.95 10.82 3.36
CA ILE A 133 -1.93 11.71 2.80
C ILE A 133 -1.71 12.91 3.72
N ASP A 134 -0.45 13.34 3.87
CA ASP A 134 -0.11 14.52 4.64
C ASP A 134 -0.54 15.78 3.89
N PRO A 135 -1.43 16.62 4.48
CA PRO A 135 -1.86 17.86 3.82
C PRO A 135 -0.75 18.90 3.67
N GLU A 136 0.38 18.79 4.37
CA GLU A 136 1.53 19.66 4.17
C GLU A 136 2.20 19.41 2.82
N ASP A 137 2.17 18.18 2.31
CA ASP A 137 2.92 17.77 1.13
C ASP A 137 2.07 17.60 -0.12
N ALA A 138 0.82 17.12 0.02
CA ALA A 138 0.01 16.79 -1.14
C ALA A 138 -1.50 16.86 -0.88
N SER A 139 -2.26 16.71 -1.94
CA SER A 139 -3.72 16.73 -1.95
C SER A 139 -4.33 15.33 -2.07
N ILE A 140 -5.59 15.20 -1.66
CA ILE A 140 -6.39 13.99 -1.92
C ILE A 140 -6.42 13.68 -3.43
N GLY A 141 -6.20 12.43 -3.79
CA GLY A 141 -6.08 11.95 -5.16
C GLY A 141 -4.66 12.01 -5.72
N SER A 142 -3.72 12.67 -5.05
CA SER A 142 -2.30 12.64 -5.44
C SER A 142 -1.70 11.25 -5.23
N VAL A 143 -0.67 10.92 -6.02
CA VAL A 143 -0.04 9.60 -6.03
C VAL A 143 1.45 9.73 -5.72
N ALA A 144 1.92 9.06 -4.67
CA ALA A 144 3.29 9.10 -4.20
C ALA A 144 4.04 7.80 -4.48
N TRP A 145 5.26 7.92 -5.03
CA TRP A 145 6.24 6.84 -5.11
C TRP A 145 7.12 6.88 -3.87
N ALA A 146 7.16 5.76 -3.13
CA ALA A 146 7.95 5.68 -1.90
C ALA A 146 9.34 5.13 -2.15
N ARG A 147 10.36 5.85 -1.64
CA ARG A 147 11.73 5.37 -1.53
C ARG A 147 11.98 4.68 -0.20
N TYR A 148 11.44 5.21 0.88
CA TYR A 148 11.51 4.61 2.20
C TYR A 148 10.12 4.13 2.64
N VAL A 149 10.11 2.92 3.19
CA VAL A 149 8.95 2.30 3.82
C VAL A 149 9.30 2.12 5.30
N VAL A 150 8.65 2.88 6.17
CA VAL A 150 9.00 2.97 7.58
C VAL A 150 7.91 2.31 8.43
N ASP A 151 8.33 1.45 9.35
CA ASP A 151 7.43 0.77 10.28
C ASP A 151 7.01 1.71 11.42
N GLY A 152 5.69 1.84 11.62
CA GLY A 152 5.11 2.65 12.68
C GLY A 152 4.78 1.88 13.97
N ASP A 153 4.94 0.55 13.97
CA ASP A 153 4.55 -0.30 15.10
C ASP A 153 5.75 -0.78 15.94
N LEU A 154 6.96 -0.84 15.36
CA LEU A 154 8.17 -1.26 16.06
C LEU A 154 8.72 -0.12 16.96
N ALA A 155 7.96 0.23 17.96
CA ALA A 155 8.16 1.38 18.84
C ALA A 155 8.02 1.01 20.31
N HIS A 156 8.41 1.92 21.20
CA HIS A 156 7.86 2.02 22.53
C HIS A 156 6.64 2.93 22.51
N GLU A 157 5.62 2.55 23.27
CA GLU A 157 4.44 3.38 23.48
C GLU A 157 4.18 3.53 24.98
N ILE A 158 3.94 4.77 25.42
CA ILE A 158 3.44 5.12 26.74
C ILE A 158 2.14 5.91 26.52
N ASP A 159 1.11 5.61 27.29
CA ASP A 159 -0.17 6.34 27.24
C ASP A 159 0.08 7.85 27.37
N ALA A 160 -0.54 8.64 26.50
CA ALA A 160 -0.34 10.10 26.45
C ALA A 160 -0.66 10.82 27.77
N ARG A 161 -1.44 10.18 28.68
CA ARG A 161 -1.75 10.70 30.01
C ARG A 161 -0.66 10.44 31.05
N GLU A 162 0.32 9.60 30.74
CA GLU A 162 1.41 9.16 31.65
C GLU A 162 2.80 9.63 31.19
N ILE A 163 2.90 10.30 30.04
CA ILE A 163 4.17 10.82 29.53
C ILE A 163 4.64 12.04 30.33
N PRO A 164 5.98 12.30 30.38
CA PRO A 164 6.52 13.56 30.88
C PRO A 164 5.92 14.78 30.17
N ALA A 165 5.72 15.88 30.90
CA ALA A 165 5.04 17.08 30.39
C ALA A 165 5.79 17.77 29.20
N ASP A 166 7.06 17.51 29.03
CA ASP A 166 7.90 18.00 27.94
C ASP A 166 7.94 17.08 26.72
N TRP A 167 7.30 15.92 26.79
CA TRP A 167 7.17 15.03 25.63
C TRP A 167 5.96 15.39 24.79
N LYS A 168 6.14 15.41 23.46
CA LYS A 168 5.06 15.68 22.51
C LYS A 168 4.20 14.44 22.22
N THR A 169 4.78 13.25 22.38
CA THR A 169 4.14 11.96 22.08
C THR A 169 4.64 10.88 23.03
N GLY A 170 3.85 9.82 23.23
CA GLY A 170 4.28 8.61 23.92
C GLY A 170 4.98 7.59 23.02
N TYR A 171 5.00 7.82 21.69
CA TYR A 171 5.69 6.96 20.73
C TYR A 171 7.13 7.37 20.55
N PHE A 172 8.05 6.42 20.70
CA PHE A 172 9.48 6.67 20.46
C PHE A 172 10.22 5.39 20.05
N ALA A 173 11.32 5.57 19.32
CA ALA A 173 12.10 4.48 18.78
C ALA A 173 12.70 3.60 19.90
N ARG A 174 12.73 2.29 19.67
CA ARG A 174 13.37 1.33 20.56
C ARG A 174 14.85 1.71 20.74
N HIS A 175 15.37 1.47 21.92
CA HIS A 175 16.76 1.80 22.32
C HIS A 175 17.07 3.30 22.48
N THR A 176 16.08 4.19 22.27
CA THR A 176 16.21 5.62 22.59
C THR A 176 15.72 5.95 24.00
N LYS A 177 16.02 7.17 24.46
CA LYS A 177 15.64 7.65 25.80
C LYS A 177 14.32 8.40 25.82
N GLY A 178 13.65 8.51 24.67
CA GLY A 178 12.39 9.22 24.50
C GLY A 178 12.25 9.80 23.09
N PRO A 179 11.12 10.44 22.79
CA PRO A 179 10.79 10.91 21.44
C PRO A 179 11.75 12.01 20.91
N ASN A 180 12.48 12.67 21.79
CA ASN A 180 13.40 13.76 21.44
C ASN A 180 14.88 13.37 21.54
N ASP A 181 15.18 12.06 21.65
CA ASP A 181 16.58 11.61 21.76
C ASP A 181 17.30 11.74 20.42
N LYS A 182 18.15 12.79 20.32
CA LYS A 182 19.03 13.02 19.16
C LYS A 182 20.39 12.36 19.30
N THR A 183 20.63 11.65 20.40
CA THR A 183 21.95 11.06 20.68
C THR A 183 22.07 9.62 20.17
N THR A 184 20.99 8.92 20.02
CA THR A 184 20.94 7.56 19.48
C THR A 184 20.75 7.61 17.97
N LYS A 185 21.69 7.02 17.23
CA LYS A 185 21.55 6.89 15.78
C LYS A 185 20.54 5.80 15.44
N PRO A 186 19.73 5.98 14.39
CA PRO A 186 18.84 4.94 13.93
C PRO A 186 19.65 3.73 13.43
N ASP A 187 19.16 2.54 13.78
CA ASP A 187 19.62 1.26 13.24
C ASP A 187 18.38 0.48 12.77
N PRO A 188 18.04 0.53 11.49
CA PRO A 188 16.84 -0.10 10.96
C PRO A 188 17.01 -1.60 10.69
N SER A 189 18.07 -2.24 11.18
CA SER A 189 18.37 -3.66 10.93
C SER A 189 17.30 -4.62 11.49
N GLY A 190 16.43 -4.15 12.37
CA GLY A 190 15.33 -4.93 12.94
C GLY A 190 14.04 -4.92 12.10
N GLY A 191 14.04 -4.23 10.95
CA GLY A 191 12.86 -4.08 10.10
C GLY A 191 12.07 -2.79 10.34
N GLU A 192 12.67 -1.83 11.02
CA GLU A 192 12.06 -0.51 11.28
C GLU A 192 11.95 0.36 10.02
N MET A 193 12.79 0.09 9.03
CA MET A 193 12.75 0.78 7.75
C MET A 193 13.30 -0.10 6.63
N PHE A 194 12.65 -0.01 5.48
CA PHE A 194 13.12 -0.60 4.22
C PHE A 194 13.36 0.51 3.20
N GLN A 195 14.40 0.36 2.41
CA GLN A 195 14.63 1.21 1.24
C GLN A 195 14.30 0.43 -0.02
N VAL A 196 13.45 0.98 -0.87
CA VAL A 196 13.21 0.51 -2.23
C VAL A 196 14.44 0.84 -3.08
N ASN A 197 14.67 0.08 -4.16
CA ASN A 197 15.75 0.38 -5.10
C ASN A 197 15.62 1.83 -5.61
N PRO A 198 16.56 2.73 -5.27
CA PRO A 198 16.39 4.16 -5.55
C PRO A 198 16.39 4.48 -7.06
N SER A 199 17.08 3.67 -7.87
CA SER A 199 17.09 3.86 -9.32
C SER A 199 15.73 3.50 -9.92
N LEU A 200 15.14 2.39 -9.46
CA LEU A 200 13.85 1.91 -9.93
C LEU A 200 12.72 2.86 -9.50
N GLU A 201 12.73 3.32 -8.25
CA GLU A 201 11.78 4.31 -7.74
C GLU A 201 11.87 5.62 -8.55
N LYS A 202 13.09 6.16 -8.70
CA LYS A 202 13.31 7.39 -9.47
C LYS A 202 12.86 7.25 -10.91
N TRP A 203 13.12 6.12 -11.55
CA TRP A 203 12.65 5.84 -12.90
C TRP A 203 11.11 5.83 -12.97
N ALA A 204 10.43 5.20 -12.03
CA ALA A 204 8.97 5.17 -11.99
C ALA A 204 8.38 6.58 -11.82
N TYR A 205 8.95 7.38 -10.93
CA TYR A 205 8.58 8.78 -10.75
C TYR A 205 8.79 9.59 -12.03
N GLU A 206 9.98 9.57 -12.65
CA GLU A 206 10.28 10.32 -13.87
C GLU A 206 9.36 9.94 -15.03
N LEU A 207 8.95 8.66 -15.11
CA LEU A 207 8.02 8.16 -16.12
C LEU A 207 6.59 8.71 -15.93
N THR A 208 6.21 9.03 -14.68
CA THR A 208 4.82 9.30 -14.31
C THR A 208 4.55 10.72 -13.80
N LYS A 209 5.56 11.49 -13.41
CA LYS A 209 5.42 12.81 -12.76
C LYS A 209 4.62 13.85 -13.52
N ASN A 210 4.47 13.70 -14.83
CA ASN A 210 3.72 14.64 -15.69
C ASN A 210 2.34 14.10 -16.11
N ILE A 211 1.88 13.01 -15.49
CA ILE A 211 0.53 12.50 -15.76
C ILE A 211 -0.48 13.47 -15.13
N GLU A 212 -1.38 13.97 -15.95
CA GLU A 212 -2.54 14.73 -15.47
C GLU A 212 -3.51 13.75 -14.80
N LEU A 213 -3.75 13.96 -13.50
CA LEU A 213 -4.62 13.11 -12.72
C LEU A 213 -6.06 13.65 -12.71
N PRO A 214 -7.07 12.78 -12.85
CA PRO A 214 -8.46 13.15 -12.71
C PRO A 214 -8.74 13.84 -11.38
N ASP A 215 -9.53 14.91 -11.45
CA ASP A 215 -10.02 15.66 -10.30
C ASP A 215 -11.57 15.65 -10.31
N SER A 216 -12.18 15.86 -9.15
CA SER A 216 -13.63 15.92 -9.05
C SER A 216 -14.09 17.05 -8.12
N PRO A 217 -15.32 17.57 -8.33
CA PRO A 217 -15.89 18.56 -7.41
C PRO A 217 -15.96 18.08 -5.95
N ALA A 218 -16.11 16.78 -5.72
CA ALA A 218 -16.19 16.20 -4.37
C ALA A 218 -14.86 16.31 -3.63
N ILE A 219 -13.75 15.88 -4.26
CA ILE A 219 -12.43 15.99 -3.64
C ILE A 219 -11.95 17.44 -3.59
N ALA A 220 -12.29 18.28 -4.57
CA ALA A 220 -12.00 19.71 -4.54
C ALA A 220 -12.68 20.40 -3.35
N ALA A 221 -13.93 20.05 -3.03
CA ALA A 221 -14.64 20.57 -1.87
C ALA A 221 -14.03 20.10 -0.53
N GLU A 222 -13.48 18.90 -0.47
CA GLU A 222 -12.74 18.41 0.69
C GLU A 222 -11.43 19.16 0.88
N ARG A 223 -10.63 19.29 -0.18
CA ARG A 223 -9.36 20.04 -0.18
C ARG A 223 -9.53 21.51 0.25
N ALA A 224 -10.60 22.15 -0.18
CA ALA A 224 -10.88 23.56 0.15
C ALA A 224 -11.01 23.84 1.65
N LYS A 225 -11.20 22.80 2.48
CA LYS A 225 -11.27 22.94 3.95
C LYS A 225 -9.88 23.12 4.59
N PHE A 226 -8.81 22.74 3.89
CA PHE A 226 -7.44 22.77 4.39
C PHE A 226 -6.76 24.11 4.07
N VAL A 227 -7.36 25.21 4.56
CA VAL A 227 -7.01 26.60 4.17
C VAL A 227 -5.57 27.01 4.50
N ASP A 228 -4.95 26.37 5.49
CA ASP A 228 -3.59 26.66 5.94
C ASP A 228 -2.53 25.77 5.26
N TYR A 229 -2.96 24.85 4.37
CA TYR A 229 -2.12 23.85 3.71
C TYR A 229 -2.17 24.03 2.18
N PRO A 230 -1.24 24.81 1.59
CA PRO A 230 -1.28 25.11 0.15
C PRO A 230 -1.27 23.88 -0.75
N HIS A 231 -0.44 22.86 -0.43
CA HIS A 231 -0.35 21.65 -1.24
C HIS A 231 -1.61 20.79 -1.15
N ALA A 232 -2.27 20.75 0.01
CA ALA A 232 -3.56 20.08 0.14
C ALA A 232 -4.65 20.65 -0.75
N GLN A 233 -4.55 21.91 -1.17
CA GLN A 233 -5.54 22.61 -2.02
C GLN A 233 -5.27 22.44 -3.52
N GLU A 234 -4.11 21.94 -3.90
CA GLU A 234 -3.77 21.71 -5.30
C GLU A 234 -4.64 20.61 -5.93
N ALA A 235 -4.78 20.63 -7.26
CA ALA A 235 -5.31 19.46 -7.97
C ALA A 235 -4.39 18.24 -7.75
N PRO A 236 -4.89 17.00 -7.86
CA PRO A 236 -4.06 15.81 -7.70
C PRO A 236 -2.83 15.79 -8.61
N PHE A 237 -1.69 15.35 -8.08
CA PHE A 237 -0.43 15.25 -8.81
C PHE A 237 0.39 14.04 -8.38
N VAL A 238 1.45 13.72 -9.14
CA VAL A 238 2.38 12.65 -8.83
C VAL A 238 3.63 13.22 -8.17
N LEU A 239 4.07 12.61 -7.06
CA LEU A 239 5.24 13.05 -6.31
C LEU A 239 6.10 11.87 -5.84
N GLU A 240 7.34 12.16 -5.42
CA GLU A 240 8.13 11.29 -4.57
C GLU A 240 7.73 11.56 -3.12
N GLY A 241 7.49 10.51 -2.32
CA GLY A 241 7.09 10.69 -0.93
C GLY A 241 7.00 9.36 -0.20
N ASP A 242 7.59 9.33 0.99
CA ASP A 242 7.78 8.10 1.74
C ASP A 242 6.51 7.68 2.51
N THR A 243 6.42 6.38 2.81
CA THR A 243 5.27 5.82 3.51
C THR A 243 5.62 5.37 4.93
N LEU A 244 4.76 5.71 5.87
CA LEU A 244 4.73 5.10 7.20
C LEU A 244 3.67 3.99 7.18
N SER A 245 4.06 2.77 7.54
CA SER A 245 3.19 1.60 7.52
C SER A 245 2.99 1.08 8.94
N ALA A 246 1.74 1.09 9.41
CA ALA A 246 1.36 0.60 10.73
C ALA A 246 0.03 -0.14 10.68
N MET A 247 -0.14 -1.18 11.53
CA MET A 247 -1.42 -1.91 11.61
C MET A 247 -2.54 -1.07 12.23
N THR A 248 -2.18 -0.06 13.00
CA THR A 248 -3.15 0.89 13.56
C THR A 248 -3.47 1.96 12.53
N PHE A 249 -4.75 2.10 12.18
CA PHE A 249 -5.23 3.28 11.48
C PHE A 249 -5.24 4.45 12.46
N TRP A 250 -4.34 5.39 12.29
CA TRP A 250 -4.19 6.56 13.14
C TRP A 250 -4.60 7.84 12.42
N HIS A 251 -4.97 8.88 13.17
CA HIS A 251 -5.42 10.15 12.62
C HIS A 251 -5.18 11.30 13.60
N GLY A 252 -4.84 12.46 13.07
CA GLY A 252 -4.73 13.70 13.83
C GLY A 252 -3.41 14.41 13.68
N GLU A 253 -3.40 15.73 13.87
CA GLU A 253 -2.25 16.63 13.69
C GLU A 253 -1.00 16.14 14.46
N LYS A 254 -1.16 15.80 15.74
CA LYS A 254 -0.03 15.33 16.56
C LYS A 254 0.57 14.01 16.10
N LEU A 255 -0.23 13.14 15.50
CA LEU A 255 0.26 11.89 14.94
C LEU A 255 0.85 12.11 13.55
N THR A 256 0.37 13.08 12.78
CA THR A 256 0.99 13.52 11.54
C THR A 256 2.37 14.13 11.82
N ASP A 257 2.49 15.02 12.81
CA ASP A 257 3.80 15.53 13.28
C ASP A 257 4.75 14.41 13.68
N TRP A 258 4.22 13.43 14.44
CA TRP A 258 5.02 12.27 14.84
C TRP A 258 5.48 11.44 13.64
N ALA A 259 4.62 11.21 12.65
CA ALA A 259 4.96 10.45 11.45
C ALA A 259 6.07 11.13 10.65
N ASN A 260 6.02 12.46 10.51
CA ASN A 260 7.07 13.27 9.92
C ASN A 260 8.41 13.12 10.66
N ASP A 261 8.39 13.29 11.98
CA ASP A 261 9.60 13.12 12.81
C ASP A 261 10.12 11.67 12.74
N TRP A 262 9.22 10.68 12.69
CA TRP A 262 9.53 9.26 12.67
C TRP A 262 10.20 8.80 11.37
N VAL A 263 9.64 9.17 10.22
CA VAL A 263 10.23 8.89 8.91
C VAL A 263 11.58 9.59 8.77
N ARG A 264 11.67 10.84 9.21
CA ARG A 264 12.93 11.60 9.20
C ARG A 264 13.99 10.97 10.10
N TYR A 265 13.61 10.48 11.28
CA TYR A 265 14.52 9.78 12.18
C TYR A 265 15.09 8.50 11.54
N TRP A 266 14.22 7.58 11.10
CA TRP A 266 14.64 6.28 10.60
C TRP A 266 15.41 6.37 9.28
N SER A 267 15.08 7.30 8.42
CA SER A 267 15.79 7.56 7.16
C SER A 267 17.10 8.33 7.31
N GLY A 268 17.49 8.69 8.52
CA GLY A 268 18.66 9.52 8.77
C GLY A 268 18.55 10.94 8.19
N GLY A 269 17.34 11.47 8.10
CA GLY A 269 17.01 12.80 7.58
C GLY A 269 16.85 12.88 6.06
N GLN A 270 16.77 11.75 5.36
CA GLN A 270 16.67 11.72 3.90
C GLN A 270 15.24 11.47 3.40
N GLY A 271 14.38 10.89 4.23
CA GLY A 271 12.99 10.62 3.89
C GLY A 271 12.07 11.78 4.25
N GLU A 272 10.98 11.87 3.52
CA GLU A 272 9.87 12.78 3.77
C GLU A 272 8.57 11.97 3.88
N PHE A 273 7.90 12.06 5.03
CA PHE A 273 6.62 11.41 5.22
C PHE A 273 5.55 12.08 4.36
N VAL A 274 4.91 11.30 3.51
CA VAL A 274 3.81 11.77 2.67
C VAL A 274 2.57 10.90 2.85
N THR A 275 2.75 9.58 3.03
CA THR A 275 1.62 8.66 3.06
C THR A 275 1.62 7.76 4.29
N SER A 276 0.43 7.49 4.82
CA SER A 276 0.18 6.54 5.90
C SER A 276 -0.61 5.35 5.38
N ALA A 277 -0.01 4.18 5.50
CA ALA A 277 -0.55 2.92 5.02
C ALA A 277 -0.45 1.82 6.09
N MET A 278 -0.88 0.59 5.79
CA MET A 278 -0.97 -0.46 6.81
C MET A 278 -0.23 -1.76 6.44
N GLU A 279 0.33 -1.90 5.24
CA GLU A 279 0.78 -3.20 4.72
C GLU A 279 2.21 -3.23 4.22
N ASP A 280 2.78 -2.08 3.83
CA ASP A 280 4.00 -2.03 3.01
C ASP A 280 5.19 -2.69 3.69
N THR A 281 5.37 -2.48 5.00
CA THR A 281 6.46 -3.12 5.77
C THR A 281 6.31 -4.63 5.79
N GLY A 282 5.09 -5.13 5.81
CA GLY A 282 4.83 -6.56 5.72
C GLY A 282 5.26 -7.17 4.39
N VAL A 283 4.96 -6.48 3.27
CA VAL A 283 5.42 -6.89 1.95
C VAL A 283 6.94 -6.83 1.86
N MET A 284 7.55 -5.71 2.28
CA MET A 284 9.01 -5.51 2.22
C MET A 284 9.76 -6.52 3.09
N GLN A 285 9.23 -6.89 4.25
CA GLN A 285 9.81 -7.92 5.10
C GLN A 285 9.75 -9.29 4.42
N ALA A 286 8.63 -9.65 3.81
CA ALA A 286 8.49 -10.88 3.05
C ALA A 286 9.47 -10.92 1.86
N MET A 287 9.57 -9.83 1.10
CA MET A 287 10.50 -9.71 -0.02
C MET A 287 11.96 -9.86 0.42
N THR A 288 12.32 -9.35 1.59
CA THR A 288 13.66 -9.54 2.16
C THR A 288 13.99 -11.03 2.40
N TYR A 289 13.01 -11.81 2.88
CA TYR A 289 13.20 -13.24 3.10
C TYR A 289 13.17 -14.05 1.81
N LEU A 290 12.32 -13.68 0.86
CA LEU A 290 12.23 -14.34 -0.44
C LEU A 290 13.47 -14.12 -1.30
N ASP A 291 14.05 -12.91 -1.26
CA ASP A 291 15.31 -12.57 -1.90
C ASP A 291 16.47 -13.41 -1.34
N ALA A 292 16.57 -13.50 -0.02
CA ALA A 292 17.61 -14.29 0.66
C ALA A 292 17.63 -15.78 0.26
N VAL A 293 16.51 -16.31 -0.24
CA VAL A 293 16.38 -17.71 -0.71
C VAL A 293 16.24 -17.82 -2.23
N GLY A 294 16.42 -16.73 -2.96
CA GLY A 294 16.40 -16.68 -4.42
C GLY A 294 15.04 -16.93 -5.06
N ARG A 295 13.93 -16.65 -4.33
CA ARG A 295 12.56 -16.82 -4.83
C ARG A 295 11.99 -15.57 -5.48
N ALA A 296 12.49 -14.41 -5.12
CA ALA A 296 12.15 -13.12 -5.69
C ALA A 296 13.38 -12.20 -5.61
N ASP A 297 13.34 -11.09 -6.30
CA ASP A 297 14.36 -10.05 -6.29
C ASP A 297 13.80 -8.81 -5.60
N ARG A 298 14.35 -8.48 -4.42
CA ARG A 298 13.92 -7.32 -3.64
C ARG A 298 14.18 -6.00 -4.36
N ASP A 299 15.17 -5.93 -5.23
CA ASP A 299 15.48 -4.72 -5.99
C ASP A 299 14.47 -4.44 -7.12
N ARG A 300 13.48 -5.34 -7.32
CA ARG A 300 12.38 -5.21 -8.28
C ARG A 300 11.04 -4.84 -7.64
N VAL A 301 11.07 -4.34 -6.42
CA VAL A 301 9.86 -3.86 -5.71
C VAL A 301 9.68 -2.36 -5.91
N LEU A 302 8.46 -1.97 -6.22
CA LEU A 302 7.97 -0.59 -6.22
C LEU A 302 6.80 -0.46 -5.24
N VAL A 303 6.74 0.66 -4.54
CA VAL A 303 5.64 1.01 -3.64
C VAL A 303 5.04 2.31 -4.10
N VAL A 304 3.73 2.29 -4.38
CA VAL A 304 2.96 3.46 -4.82
C VAL A 304 1.67 3.58 -4.03
N ARG A 305 1.40 4.77 -3.50
CA ARG A 305 0.23 5.06 -2.70
C ARG A 305 -0.52 6.27 -3.23
N ALA A 306 -1.86 6.19 -3.22
CA ALA A 306 -2.74 7.29 -3.63
C ALA A 306 -3.55 7.80 -2.43
N GLY A 307 -3.59 9.12 -2.24
CA GLY A 307 -4.28 9.75 -1.12
C GLY A 307 -5.79 9.61 -1.20
N SER A 308 -6.40 8.82 -0.30
CA SER A 308 -7.86 8.66 -0.19
C SER A 308 -8.50 9.59 0.85
N ASN A 309 -7.73 9.98 1.84
CA ASN A 309 -8.09 10.84 2.95
C ASN A 309 -6.85 11.59 3.46
N PHE A 310 -7.05 12.64 4.25
CA PHE A 310 -5.93 13.29 4.93
C PHE A 310 -5.59 12.60 6.26
N THR A 311 -4.33 12.66 6.66
CA THR A 311 -3.85 12.07 7.94
C THR A 311 -4.33 12.83 9.17
N MET A 312 -4.87 14.04 8.98
CA MET A 312 -5.40 14.89 10.06
C MET A 312 -6.63 15.70 9.60
N PRO A 313 -7.40 16.23 10.53
CA PRO A 313 -8.57 17.06 10.20
C PRO A 313 -8.14 18.43 9.65
N PRO A 314 -9.01 19.11 8.89
CA PRO A 314 -8.80 20.50 8.51
C PRO A 314 -8.81 21.42 9.74
N PRO A 315 -8.25 22.64 9.64
CA PRO A 315 -8.21 23.61 10.73
C PRO A 315 -9.56 23.83 11.40
N GLY A 316 -9.56 23.80 12.73
CA GLY A 316 -10.77 24.04 13.55
C GLY A 316 -11.74 22.87 13.65
N VAL A 317 -11.43 21.72 13.08
CA VAL A 317 -12.23 20.49 13.21
C VAL A 317 -11.54 19.54 14.21
N ASP A 318 -12.34 18.96 15.08
CA ASP A 318 -11.89 17.97 16.06
C ASP A 318 -11.52 16.65 15.36
N ALA A 319 -10.37 16.05 15.74
CA ALA A 319 -9.82 14.86 15.10
C ALA A 319 -10.77 13.65 15.20
N ALA A 320 -11.42 13.44 16.35
CA ALA A 320 -12.36 12.34 16.51
C ALA A 320 -13.60 12.54 15.65
N THR A 321 -14.11 13.76 15.59
CA THR A 321 -15.25 14.12 14.74
C THR A 321 -14.94 13.90 13.26
N TYR A 322 -13.73 14.22 12.82
CA TYR A 322 -13.32 14.03 11.43
C TYR A 322 -13.12 12.55 11.10
N LEU A 323 -12.39 11.83 11.93
CA LEU A 323 -12.17 10.40 11.77
C LEU A 323 -13.47 9.58 11.75
N LEU A 324 -14.43 9.91 12.62
CA LEU A 324 -15.70 9.17 12.66
C LEU A 324 -16.54 9.38 11.40
N ARG A 325 -16.38 10.50 10.69
CA ARG A 325 -17.01 10.70 9.37
C ARG A 325 -16.40 9.80 8.29
N GLU A 326 -15.12 9.48 8.39
CA GLU A 326 -14.49 8.56 7.45
C GLU A 326 -15.06 7.14 7.50
N ASN A 327 -15.67 6.74 8.62
CA ASN A 327 -16.44 5.50 8.72
C ASN A 327 -17.69 5.47 7.82
N GLU A 328 -18.15 6.62 7.32
CA GLU A 328 -19.24 6.74 6.36
C GLU A 328 -18.74 6.67 4.90
N GLY A 329 -17.41 6.65 4.68
CA GLY A 329 -16.73 6.58 3.41
C GLY A 329 -15.74 7.72 3.20
N TYR A 330 -14.65 7.41 2.50
CA TYR A 330 -13.62 8.40 2.15
C TYR A 330 -14.05 9.20 0.93
N ALA A 331 -14.03 10.52 1.01
CA ALA A 331 -14.36 11.38 -0.12
C ALA A 331 -13.41 11.18 -1.31
N GLY A 332 -12.17 10.79 -1.04
CA GLY A 332 -11.14 10.56 -2.05
C GLY A 332 -11.00 9.12 -2.54
N LEU A 333 -11.82 8.15 -2.06
CA LEU A 333 -11.63 6.73 -2.40
C LEU A 333 -11.62 6.47 -3.91
N GLU A 334 -12.68 6.91 -4.60
CA GLU A 334 -12.81 6.67 -6.05
C GLU A 334 -11.66 7.33 -6.83
N ALA A 335 -11.33 8.58 -6.49
CA ALA A 335 -10.23 9.30 -7.12
C ALA A 335 -8.88 8.64 -6.83
N ALA A 336 -8.64 8.21 -5.60
CA ALA A 336 -7.40 7.53 -5.23
C ALA A 336 -7.23 6.21 -6.00
N VAL A 337 -8.25 5.37 -6.05
CA VAL A 337 -8.21 4.08 -6.78
C VAL A 337 -8.00 4.28 -8.27
N GLU A 338 -8.69 5.25 -8.88
CA GLU A 338 -8.53 5.58 -10.31
C GLU A 338 -7.14 6.14 -10.63
N ASN A 339 -6.65 7.07 -9.82
CA ASN A 339 -5.34 7.69 -10.02
C ASN A 339 -4.20 6.71 -9.75
N LEU A 340 -4.35 5.85 -8.73
CA LEU A 340 -3.43 4.74 -8.46
C LEU A 340 -3.27 3.83 -9.67
N TYR A 341 -4.41 3.41 -10.26
CA TYR A 341 -4.40 2.60 -11.48
C TYR A 341 -3.73 3.36 -12.64
N THR A 342 -4.08 4.62 -12.85
CA THR A 342 -3.56 5.44 -13.95
C THR A 342 -2.03 5.55 -13.89
N VAL A 343 -1.48 5.86 -12.72
CA VAL A 343 -0.04 6.02 -12.52
C VAL A 343 0.68 4.66 -12.55
N GLY A 344 0.22 3.70 -11.76
CA GLY A 344 0.86 2.39 -11.69
C GLY A 344 0.78 1.62 -13.00
N SER A 345 -0.32 1.74 -13.76
CA SER A 345 -0.46 1.07 -15.05
C SER A 345 0.53 1.58 -16.10
N LYS A 346 0.92 2.85 -16.03
CA LYS A 346 1.96 3.40 -16.92
C LYS A 346 3.31 2.71 -16.72
N VAL A 347 3.67 2.42 -15.48
CA VAL A 347 4.89 1.67 -15.14
C VAL A 347 4.78 0.22 -15.61
N VAL A 348 3.64 -0.43 -15.37
CA VAL A 348 3.41 -1.81 -15.84
C VAL A 348 3.49 -1.90 -17.36
N ASP A 349 2.89 -0.96 -18.10
CA ASP A 349 2.96 -0.92 -19.57
C ASP A 349 4.40 -0.78 -20.07
N GLU A 350 5.18 0.08 -19.45
CA GLU A 350 6.59 0.28 -19.83
C GLU A 350 7.43 -0.98 -19.56
N LEU A 351 7.23 -1.63 -18.40
CA LEU A 351 7.92 -2.88 -18.07
C LEU A 351 7.57 -4.00 -19.06
N LEU A 352 6.29 -4.17 -19.37
CA LEU A 352 5.83 -5.22 -20.29
C LEU A 352 6.26 -4.95 -21.74
N GLY A 353 6.14 -3.70 -22.18
CA GLY A 353 6.50 -3.28 -23.55
C GLY A 353 7.97 -3.39 -23.85
N ASN A 354 8.82 -3.32 -22.84
CA ASN A 354 10.28 -3.37 -22.94
C ASN A 354 10.88 -4.51 -22.10
N TRP A 355 10.15 -5.61 -21.95
CA TRP A 355 10.53 -6.73 -21.08
C TRP A 355 11.94 -7.26 -21.34
N ASP A 356 12.33 -7.41 -22.62
CA ASP A 356 13.67 -7.89 -22.97
C ASP A 356 14.81 -7.01 -22.46
N ARG A 357 14.54 -5.73 -22.22
CA ARG A 357 15.49 -4.81 -21.59
C ARG A 357 15.49 -4.94 -20.06
N TYR A 358 14.31 -5.12 -19.46
CA TYR A 358 14.13 -5.00 -18.01
C TYR A 358 14.17 -6.34 -17.26
N LYS A 359 14.10 -7.49 -17.97
CA LYS A 359 14.16 -8.81 -17.33
C LYS A 359 15.52 -9.11 -16.71
N ASP A 360 16.63 -8.63 -17.32
CA ASP A 360 18.00 -8.93 -16.90
C ASP A 360 18.61 -7.80 -16.05
N ALA A 361 18.07 -6.58 -16.11
CA ALA A 361 18.54 -5.44 -15.34
C ALA A 361 17.37 -4.48 -15.04
N THR A 362 17.32 -3.98 -13.80
CA THR A 362 16.36 -2.95 -13.41
C THR A 362 16.64 -1.62 -14.12
N PRO A 363 15.59 -0.80 -14.37
CA PRO A 363 15.73 0.56 -14.90
C PRO A 363 16.63 1.47 -14.08
#